data_944038794e3c31f8dab9e3fe9a7ae250
#
_entry.id   944038794e3c31f8dab9e3fe9a7ae250
#
_cell.length_a   1.000
_cell.length_b   1.000
_cell.length_c   1.000
_cell.angle_alpha   90.00
_cell.angle_beta   90.00
_cell.angle_gamma   90.00
#
_symmetry.space_group_name_H-M   'P 1'
#
loop_
_entity.id
_entity.type
_entity.pdbx_description
1 polymer ?
#
loop_
_entity_poly.entity_id
_entity_poly.type
_entity_poly.pdbx_seq_one_letter_code
_entity_poly.pdbx_strand_id
1 'polypeptide(L)'
;NEFRLSSKTKADEEAIHVFAENLRQLLLASPLGSKKVLALDPGYRTGCKLVCLDAQGNLVYNTAIYPHPPQNEWQASVATIKQLVAKYDIEAIGVGNGTAGRETETLVRSIDFGKTVNIFQVNESGASIYSASEVAREEFPDQDVTVRGAVSIGRRLLDPLSELVKIDPKSIGVGQYQHDVNQVKLKSALDRVVESAVNFVGVDVNTASKHLLQYVSGISSTLAGNIVAYRTQNGPFKSRDELKKVSLMGPKTFEQCAGFLRIPGAANPLDNSSVHPERYSLVEQMAADVQATLEDLIKKAELRKQINKRKYITETVGEFTIEDILKELEKPGRDPRAQIEEFRFDETIKSIEDVKVGMTVPGIVTNITAFGAFVDIGVKQDGLVHVSQLSNKYVSDPNEVVKLNQKVQVTVTEVDVARKRIGLTMKTAGGNERTVGAGGERKERDNRPAKNFNKKPEPLNAFQSKLMDLKKKFND
;
A
#
# COMPACT_ATOMS: atom_id res chain seq x y z
N ASN A 1 15.22 18.56 32.10
CA ASN A 1 14.36 17.35 31.90
C ASN A 1 13.14 17.63 31.03
N GLU A 2 12.42 18.76 31.20
CA GLU A 2 11.22 19.13 30.41
C GLU A 2 11.52 19.28 28.92
N PHE A 3 12.62 19.94 28.57
CA PHE A 3 13.01 20.12 27.17
C PHE A 3 13.29 18.77 26.45
N ARG A 4 13.97 17.84 27.12
CA ARG A 4 14.20 16.49 26.58
C ARG A 4 12.89 15.72 26.40
N LEU A 5 11.99 15.81 27.38
CA LEU A 5 10.67 15.14 27.29
C LEU A 5 9.84 15.73 26.15
N SER A 6 9.79 17.05 26.03
CA SER A 6 9.09 17.73 24.93
C SER A 6 9.64 17.35 23.55
N SER A 7 10.99 17.33 23.41
CA SER A 7 11.64 16.94 22.16
C SER A 7 11.38 15.47 21.82
N LYS A 8 11.42 14.56 22.81
CA LYS A 8 11.08 13.14 22.60
C LYS A 8 9.62 12.97 22.20
N THR A 9 8.71 13.68 22.85
CA THR A 9 7.27 13.59 22.52
C THR A 9 7.00 14.02 21.08
N LYS A 10 7.62 15.12 20.62
CA LYS A 10 7.49 15.56 19.22
C LYS A 10 8.09 14.56 18.23
N ALA A 11 9.25 13.99 18.55
CA ALA A 11 9.88 12.97 17.71
C ALA A 11 9.05 11.70 17.64
N ASP A 12 8.45 11.25 18.75
CA ASP A 12 7.54 10.11 18.78
C ASP A 12 6.28 10.36 17.93
N GLU A 13 5.70 11.56 18.01
CA GLU A 13 4.49 11.94 17.24
C GLU A 13 4.77 11.96 15.74
N GLU A 14 5.90 12.53 15.33
CA GLU A 14 6.34 12.54 13.93
C GLU A 14 6.58 11.11 13.40
N ALA A 15 7.30 10.29 14.16
CA ALA A 15 7.56 8.91 13.78
C ALA A 15 6.27 8.09 13.69
N ILE A 16 5.35 8.25 14.65
CA ILE A 16 4.05 7.56 14.63
C ILE A 16 3.22 7.98 13.41
N HIS A 17 3.27 9.25 13.02
CA HIS A 17 2.60 9.72 11.80
C HIS A 17 3.13 9.01 10.55
N VAL A 18 4.45 8.93 10.40
CA VAL A 18 5.08 8.20 9.29
C VAL A 18 4.70 6.71 9.31
N PHE A 19 4.72 6.06 10.47
CA PHE A 19 4.34 4.65 10.59
C PHE A 19 2.86 4.41 10.24
N ALA A 20 1.98 5.32 10.66
CA ALA A 20 0.57 5.30 10.32
C ALA A 20 0.35 5.41 8.80
N GLU A 21 1.07 6.31 8.12
CA GLU A 21 0.97 6.47 6.68
C GLU A 21 1.55 5.27 5.93
N ASN A 22 2.66 4.71 6.36
CA ASN A 22 3.22 3.47 5.80
C ASN A 22 2.23 2.30 5.92
N LEU A 23 1.58 2.14 7.09
CA LEU A 23 0.53 1.13 7.26
C LEU A 23 -0.63 1.35 6.31
N ARG A 24 -1.11 2.59 6.18
CA ARG A 24 -2.19 2.94 5.26
C ARG A 24 -1.88 2.52 3.83
N GLN A 25 -0.66 2.77 3.36
CA GLN A 25 -0.22 2.40 2.03
C GLN A 25 -0.14 0.88 1.83
N LEU A 26 0.27 0.12 2.85
CA LEU A 26 0.26 -1.35 2.80
C LEU A 26 -1.16 -1.90 2.72
N LEU A 27 -2.08 -1.38 3.54
CA LEU A 27 -3.48 -1.81 3.56
C LEU A 27 -4.22 -1.48 2.26
N LEU A 28 -3.92 -0.32 1.67
CA LEU A 28 -4.52 0.16 0.43
C LEU A 28 -3.72 -0.24 -0.82
N ALA A 29 -2.75 -1.14 -0.70
CA ALA A 29 -2.04 -1.68 -1.86
C ALA A 29 -3.01 -2.37 -2.82
N SER A 30 -2.66 -2.34 -4.11
CA SER A 30 -3.51 -2.84 -5.20
C SER A 30 -3.79 -4.33 -5.08
N PRO A 31 -5.04 -4.78 -4.99
CA PRO A 31 -5.39 -6.20 -4.97
C PRO A 31 -5.32 -6.80 -6.37
N LEU A 32 -4.94 -8.07 -6.46
CA LEU A 32 -5.07 -8.86 -7.68
C LEU A 32 -6.53 -9.23 -7.97
N GLY A 33 -7.35 -9.34 -6.92
CA GLY A 33 -8.73 -9.79 -6.99
C GLY A 33 -8.86 -11.31 -7.08
N SER A 34 -10.02 -11.77 -7.50
CA SER A 34 -10.37 -13.20 -7.53
C SER A 34 -9.64 -13.95 -8.65
N LYS A 35 -8.45 -14.44 -8.37
CA LYS A 35 -7.56 -15.19 -9.27
C LYS A 35 -7.04 -16.44 -8.60
N LYS A 36 -6.73 -17.47 -9.41
CA LYS A 36 -6.02 -18.67 -8.94
C LYS A 36 -4.54 -18.36 -8.82
N VAL A 37 -3.99 -18.50 -7.62
CA VAL A 37 -2.63 -18.07 -7.30
C VAL A 37 -1.78 -19.22 -6.80
N LEU A 38 -0.54 -19.28 -7.26
CA LEU A 38 0.53 -20.04 -6.63
C LEU A 38 1.37 -19.07 -5.80
N ALA A 39 1.55 -19.35 -4.52
CA ALA A 39 2.37 -18.51 -3.65
C ALA A 39 3.56 -19.27 -3.11
N LEU A 40 4.68 -18.56 -3.01
CA LEU A 40 5.96 -19.06 -2.52
C LEU A 40 6.38 -18.25 -1.30
N ASP A 41 6.67 -18.97 -0.21
CA ASP A 41 7.38 -18.46 0.98
C ASP A 41 8.83 -18.94 0.87
N PRO A 42 9.78 -18.07 0.44
CA PRO A 42 11.14 -18.45 0.14
C PRO A 42 11.94 -18.81 1.40
N GLY A 43 12.87 -19.76 1.27
CA GLY A 43 13.79 -20.11 2.36
C GLY A 43 14.94 -20.98 1.88
N TYR A 44 16.14 -20.75 2.44
CA TYR A 44 17.31 -21.54 2.09
C TYR A 44 17.30 -22.93 2.76
N ARG A 45 17.25 -22.96 4.09
CA ARG A 45 17.43 -24.20 4.88
C ARG A 45 16.21 -25.10 4.88
N THR A 46 15.03 -24.53 5.03
CA THR A 46 13.77 -25.26 5.12
C THR A 46 13.10 -25.48 3.76
N GLY A 47 13.71 -25.02 2.68
CA GLY A 47 13.14 -24.98 1.35
C GLY A 47 12.09 -23.87 1.19
N CYS A 48 11.66 -23.65 -0.05
CA CYS A 48 10.57 -22.73 -0.37
C CYS A 48 9.23 -23.44 -0.19
N LYS A 49 8.37 -22.92 0.67
CA LYS A 49 7.00 -23.44 0.82
C LYS A 49 6.15 -22.92 -0.31
N LEU A 50 5.47 -23.82 -0.97
CA LEU A 50 4.65 -23.55 -2.13
C LEU A 50 3.20 -23.93 -1.83
N VAL A 51 2.26 -23.03 -2.10
CA VAL A 51 0.83 -23.28 -1.97
C VAL A 51 0.11 -22.87 -3.25
N CYS A 52 -0.93 -23.63 -3.61
CA CYS A 52 -1.89 -23.26 -4.65
C CYS A 52 -3.18 -22.84 -3.97
N LEU A 53 -3.69 -21.65 -4.32
CA LEU A 53 -4.93 -21.10 -3.84
C LEU A 53 -5.95 -20.98 -4.98
N ASP A 54 -7.22 -21.27 -4.67
CA ASP A 54 -8.32 -20.96 -5.58
C ASP A 54 -8.61 -19.44 -5.64
N ALA A 55 -9.57 -19.04 -6.46
CA ALA A 55 -9.96 -17.63 -6.64
C ALA A 55 -10.57 -17.00 -5.38
N GLN A 56 -10.94 -17.78 -4.38
CA GLN A 56 -11.45 -17.35 -3.08
C GLN A 56 -10.36 -17.33 -2.00
N GLY A 57 -9.12 -17.73 -2.34
CA GLY A 57 -8.01 -17.82 -1.40
C GLY A 57 -8.03 -19.07 -0.50
N ASN A 58 -8.79 -20.11 -0.88
CA ASN A 58 -8.76 -21.39 -0.18
C ASN A 58 -7.53 -22.20 -0.61
N LEU A 59 -6.91 -22.90 0.34
CA LEU A 59 -5.79 -23.77 0.08
C LEU A 59 -6.25 -25.03 -0.68
N VAL A 60 -5.73 -25.23 -1.89
CA VAL A 60 -6.03 -26.39 -2.75
C VAL A 60 -4.93 -27.41 -2.69
N TYR A 61 -3.67 -26.97 -2.62
CA TYR A 61 -2.50 -27.84 -2.60
C TYR A 61 -1.30 -27.14 -1.94
N ASN A 62 -0.43 -27.91 -1.28
CA ASN A 62 0.83 -27.41 -0.77
C ASN A 62 1.94 -28.42 -0.95
N THR A 63 3.19 -27.93 -1.05
CA THR A 63 4.40 -28.72 -1.08
C THR A 63 5.61 -27.85 -0.71
N ALA A 64 6.79 -28.44 -0.60
CA ALA A 64 8.05 -27.74 -0.50
C ALA A 64 8.94 -28.05 -1.70
N ILE A 65 9.72 -27.06 -2.14
CA ILE A 65 10.74 -27.18 -3.17
C ILE A 65 12.08 -26.68 -2.64
N TYR A 66 13.17 -27.16 -3.18
CA TYR A 66 14.52 -26.88 -2.66
C TYR A 66 15.47 -26.35 -3.74
N PRO A 67 15.15 -25.22 -4.39
CA PRO A 67 15.94 -24.72 -5.53
C PRO A 67 17.30 -24.14 -5.12
N HIS A 68 17.46 -23.78 -3.84
CA HIS A 68 18.63 -23.05 -3.33
C HIS A 68 19.59 -23.96 -2.54
N PRO A 69 20.84 -23.50 -2.29
CA PRO A 69 21.76 -24.22 -1.41
C PRO A 69 21.13 -24.50 -0.02
N PRO A 70 21.45 -25.62 0.63
CA PRO A 70 22.47 -26.62 0.20
C PRO A 70 21.94 -27.64 -0.81
N GLN A 71 20.62 -27.81 -1.02
CA GLN A 71 20.08 -28.90 -1.85
C GLN A 71 20.25 -28.65 -3.35
N ASN A 72 20.12 -27.42 -3.83
CA ASN A 72 20.26 -26.99 -5.23
C ASN A 72 19.42 -27.80 -6.24
N GLU A 73 18.19 -28.16 -5.89
CA GLU A 73 17.28 -28.95 -6.74
C GLU A 73 16.53 -28.02 -7.74
N TRP A 74 17.29 -27.24 -8.51
CA TRP A 74 16.74 -26.24 -9.43
C TRP A 74 15.80 -26.87 -10.47
N GLN A 75 16.24 -27.88 -11.18
CA GLN A 75 15.46 -28.51 -12.26
C GLN A 75 14.18 -29.20 -11.74
N ALA A 76 14.27 -29.90 -10.61
CA ALA A 76 13.11 -30.50 -9.96
C ALA A 76 12.11 -29.46 -9.51
N SER A 77 12.59 -28.33 -8.98
CA SER A 77 11.75 -27.19 -8.57
C SER A 77 11.02 -26.56 -9.76
N VAL A 78 11.73 -26.33 -10.88
CA VAL A 78 11.14 -25.86 -12.14
C VAL A 78 10.05 -26.79 -12.65
N ALA A 79 10.31 -28.10 -12.68
CA ALA A 79 9.34 -29.10 -13.13
C ALA A 79 8.08 -29.11 -12.24
N THR A 80 8.27 -29.05 -10.91
CA THR A 80 7.16 -29.00 -9.93
C THR A 80 6.29 -27.76 -10.12
N ILE A 81 6.89 -26.58 -10.22
CA ILE A 81 6.15 -25.33 -10.41
C ILE A 81 5.37 -25.38 -11.74
N LYS A 82 6.02 -25.80 -12.83
CA LYS A 82 5.39 -25.90 -14.15
C LYS A 82 4.20 -26.85 -14.15
N GLN A 83 4.34 -28.02 -13.51
CA GLN A 83 3.27 -29.00 -13.37
C GLN A 83 2.07 -28.44 -12.59
N LEU A 84 2.34 -27.74 -11.47
CA LEU A 84 1.27 -27.18 -10.62
C LEU A 84 0.54 -26.02 -11.29
N VAL A 85 1.25 -25.16 -12.01
CA VAL A 85 0.65 -24.08 -12.81
C VAL A 85 -0.33 -24.64 -13.86
N ALA A 86 0.06 -25.73 -14.54
CA ALA A 86 -0.83 -26.37 -15.51
C ALA A 86 -1.99 -27.11 -14.83
N LYS A 87 -1.72 -27.89 -13.76
CA LYS A 87 -2.71 -28.72 -13.08
C LYS A 87 -3.86 -27.90 -12.44
N TYR A 88 -3.50 -26.78 -11.79
CA TYR A 88 -4.48 -25.95 -11.06
C TYR A 88 -4.88 -24.72 -11.85
N ASP A 89 -4.44 -24.61 -13.10
CA ASP A 89 -4.73 -23.48 -13.98
C ASP A 89 -4.40 -22.12 -13.32
N ILE A 90 -3.21 -22.02 -12.75
CA ILE A 90 -2.74 -20.83 -12.03
C ILE A 90 -2.61 -19.64 -12.99
N GLU A 91 -3.12 -18.49 -12.58
CA GLU A 91 -3.15 -17.24 -13.35
C GLU A 91 -2.05 -16.27 -12.92
N ALA A 92 -1.60 -16.35 -11.65
CA ALA A 92 -0.55 -15.50 -11.11
C ALA A 92 0.30 -16.24 -10.07
N ILE A 93 1.55 -15.78 -9.90
CA ILE A 93 2.49 -16.31 -8.91
C ILE A 93 2.91 -15.18 -7.98
N GLY A 94 2.77 -15.38 -6.67
CA GLY A 94 3.26 -14.49 -5.63
C GLY A 94 4.52 -15.05 -4.98
N VAL A 95 5.57 -14.24 -4.88
CA VAL A 95 6.82 -14.60 -4.21
C VAL A 95 7.04 -13.66 -3.04
N GLY A 96 7.19 -14.18 -1.83
CA GLY A 96 7.55 -13.40 -0.65
C GLY A 96 8.88 -12.66 -0.84
N ASN A 97 8.96 -11.43 -0.38
CA ASN A 97 10.13 -10.56 -0.60
C ASN A 97 11.21 -10.67 0.49
N GLY A 98 11.13 -11.65 1.38
CA GLY A 98 12.11 -11.88 2.44
C GLY A 98 13.35 -12.66 1.98
N THR A 99 13.88 -13.48 2.90
CA THR A 99 15.08 -14.27 2.67
C THR A 99 14.92 -15.20 1.45
N ALA A 100 15.88 -15.20 0.52
CA ALA A 100 15.86 -15.94 -0.76
C ALA A 100 14.73 -15.51 -1.74
N GLY A 101 14.02 -14.41 -1.49
CA GLY A 101 12.92 -13.96 -2.32
C GLY A 101 13.32 -13.65 -3.75
N ARG A 102 14.44 -12.94 -3.95
CA ARG A 102 14.95 -12.57 -5.28
C ARG A 102 15.43 -13.78 -6.09
N GLU A 103 16.14 -14.68 -5.44
CA GLU A 103 16.61 -15.93 -6.07
C GLU A 103 15.43 -16.80 -6.48
N THR A 104 14.37 -16.85 -5.65
CA THR A 104 13.14 -17.58 -5.95
C THR A 104 12.35 -16.89 -7.08
N GLU A 105 12.27 -15.57 -7.10
CA GLU A 105 11.66 -14.83 -8.20
C GLU A 105 12.40 -15.08 -9.52
N THR A 106 13.73 -15.04 -9.49
CA THR A 106 14.58 -15.37 -10.66
C THR A 106 14.29 -16.78 -11.19
N LEU A 107 14.16 -17.76 -10.30
CA LEU A 107 13.75 -19.12 -10.67
C LEU A 107 12.41 -19.11 -11.40
N VAL A 108 11.39 -18.50 -10.79
CA VAL A 108 10.02 -18.51 -11.34
C VAL A 108 9.97 -17.79 -12.70
N ARG A 109 10.66 -16.67 -12.85
CA ARG A 109 10.75 -15.94 -14.12
C ARG A 109 11.50 -16.67 -15.23
N SER A 110 12.38 -17.61 -14.87
CA SER A 110 13.09 -18.44 -15.85
C SER A 110 12.22 -19.53 -16.49
N ILE A 111 11.01 -19.75 -15.96
CA ILE A 111 10.12 -20.85 -16.39
C ILE A 111 9.25 -20.40 -17.55
N ASP A 112 9.31 -21.11 -18.66
CA ASP A 112 8.31 -21.01 -19.72
C ASP A 112 7.06 -21.83 -19.36
N PHE A 113 5.98 -21.16 -19.03
CA PHE A 113 4.70 -21.78 -18.68
C PHE A 113 3.84 -22.16 -19.90
N GLY A 114 4.21 -21.72 -21.11
CA GLY A 114 3.38 -21.90 -22.30
C GLY A 114 2.08 -21.07 -22.32
N LYS A 115 1.89 -20.24 -21.29
CA LYS A 115 0.80 -19.25 -21.15
C LYS A 115 1.27 -18.04 -20.36
N THR A 116 0.53 -16.94 -20.45
CA THR A 116 0.82 -15.76 -19.64
C THR A 116 0.50 -16.03 -18.18
N VAL A 117 1.51 -15.94 -17.31
CA VAL A 117 1.39 -16.01 -15.85
C VAL A 117 2.10 -14.81 -15.27
N ASN A 118 1.38 -13.94 -14.59
CA ASN A 118 1.95 -12.73 -13.99
C ASN A 118 2.69 -13.10 -12.69
N ILE A 119 3.88 -12.54 -12.48
CA ILE A 119 4.72 -12.83 -11.31
C ILE A 119 4.87 -11.56 -10.49
N PHE A 120 4.54 -11.66 -9.20
CA PHE A 120 4.53 -10.53 -8.28
C PHE A 120 5.41 -10.79 -7.05
N GLN A 121 6.16 -9.78 -6.64
CA GLN A 121 6.70 -9.76 -5.29
C GLN A 121 5.61 -9.36 -4.29
N VAL A 122 5.55 -10.07 -3.15
CA VAL A 122 4.58 -9.84 -2.09
C VAL A 122 5.30 -9.47 -0.80
N ASN A 123 4.89 -8.37 -0.19
CA ASN A 123 5.39 -7.98 1.13
C ASN A 123 4.96 -9.01 2.18
N GLU A 124 5.93 -9.67 2.83
CA GLU A 124 5.68 -10.72 3.82
C GLU A 124 5.72 -10.21 5.27
N SER A 125 5.85 -8.89 5.50
CA SER A 125 5.88 -8.31 6.86
C SER A 125 4.71 -8.81 7.71
N GLY A 126 4.99 -9.40 8.86
CA GLY A 126 3.99 -9.99 9.76
C GLY A 126 3.39 -11.33 9.31
N ALA A 127 3.81 -11.96 8.18
CA ALA A 127 3.30 -13.26 7.77
C ALA A 127 3.63 -14.37 8.78
N SER A 128 4.80 -14.33 9.39
CA SER A 128 5.20 -15.24 10.47
C SER A 128 4.37 -15.03 11.74
N ILE A 129 3.94 -13.80 12.04
CA ILE A 129 3.04 -13.51 13.16
C ILE A 129 1.66 -14.12 12.90
N TYR A 130 1.11 -13.89 11.69
CA TYR A 130 -0.15 -14.54 11.30
C TYR A 130 -0.05 -16.05 11.41
N SER A 131 0.99 -16.67 10.85
CA SER A 131 1.12 -18.14 10.81
C SER A 131 1.12 -18.80 12.18
N ALA A 132 1.62 -18.11 13.21
CA ALA A 132 1.62 -18.55 14.61
C ALA A 132 0.35 -18.15 15.40
N SER A 133 -0.52 -17.30 14.84
CA SER A 133 -1.69 -16.77 15.51
C SER A 133 -2.80 -17.82 15.74
N GLU A 134 -3.72 -17.50 16.65
CA GLU A 134 -4.93 -18.30 16.87
C GLU A 134 -5.81 -18.33 15.62
N VAL A 135 -5.95 -17.18 14.94
CA VAL A 135 -6.69 -17.05 13.68
C VAL A 135 -6.20 -18.04 12.63
N ALA A 136 -4.87 -18.14 12.43
CA ALA A 136 -4.31 -19.06 11.44
C ALA A 136 -4.49 -20.53 11.86
N ARG A 137 -4.51 -20.83 13.16
CA ARG A 137 -4.81 -22.18 13.67
C ARG A 137 -6.27 -22.55 13.47
N GLU A 138 -7.19 -21.60 13.66
CA GLU A 138 -8.62 -21.81 13.38
C GLU A 138 -8.88 -22.02 11.88
N GLU A 139 -8.24 -21.21 11.01
CA GLU A 139 -8.41 -21.31 9.54
C GLU A 139 -7.78 -22.57 8.95
N PHE A 140 -6.66 -23.02 9.51
CA PHE A 140 -5.87 -24.15 8.99
C PHE A 140 -5.36 -25.05 10.15
N PRO A 141 -6.26 -25.77 10.84
CA PRO A 141 -5.89 -26.57 12.01
C PRO A 141 -4.89 -27.69 11.67
N ASP A 142 -4.99 -28.26 10.47
CA ASP A 142 -4.20 -29.42 10.02
C ASP A 142 -2.91 -29.01 9.26
N GLN A 143 -2.63 -27.71 9.14
CA GLN A 143 -1.45 -27.22 8.41
C GLN A 143 -0.39 -26.72 9.40
N ASP A 144 0.88 -26.90 9.03
CA ASP A 144 1.97 -26.36 9.84
C ASP A 144 2.12 -24.82 9.65
N VAL A 145 2.91 -24.22 10.54
CA VAL A 145 3.19 -22.79 10.60
C VAL A 145 3.75 -22.27 9.25
N THR A 146 4.57 -23.04 8.54
CA THR A 146 5.22 -22.60 7.29
C THR A 146 4.23 -22.58 6.13
N VAL A 147 3.31 -23.54 6.07
CA VAL A 147 2.22 -23.55 5.08
C VAL A 147 1.27 -22.39 5.31
N ARG A 148 0.90 -22.12 6.57
CA ARG A 148 0.07 -20.96 6.92
C ARG A 148 0.71 -19.63 6.49
N GLY A 149 2.04 -19.51 6.63
CA GLY A 149 2.82 -18.36 6.13
C GLY A 149 2.69 -18.18 4.63
N ALA A 150 2.92 -19.25 3.87
CA ALA A 150 2.79 -19.24 2.41
C ALA A 150 1.35 -18.90 1.94
N VAL A 151 0.33 -19.42 2.64
CA VAL A 151 -1.09 -19.06 2.38
C VAL A 151 -1.31 -17.57 2.59
N SER A 152 -0.77 -17.00 3.68
CA SER A 152 -0.89 -15.56 3.94
C SER A 152 -0.25 -14.72 2.82
N ILE A 153 0.92 -15.12 2.32
CA ILE A 153 1.57 -14.46 1.18
C ILE A 153 0.65 -14.47 -0.05
N GLY A 154 0.06 -15.62 -0.39
CA GLY A 154 -0.87 -15.73 -1.52
C GLY A 154 -2.14 -14.89 -1.35
N ARG A 155 -2.73 -14.89 -0.15
CA ARG A 155 -3.93 -14.10 0.15
C ARG A 155 -3.66 -12.60 0.16
N ARG A 156 -2.47 -12.15 0.56
CA ARG A 156 -2.07 -10.74 0.43
C ARG A 156 -1.97 -10.29 -1.02
N LEU A 157 -1.59 -11.18 -1.93
CA LEU A 157 -1.62 -10.87 -3.36
C LEU A 157 -3.08 -10.71 -3.84
N LEU A 158 -3.98 -11.57 -3.39
CA LEU A 158 -5.41 -11.47 -3.74
C LEU A 158 -6.04 -10.20 -3.18
N ASP A 159 -5.89 -9.95 -1.88
CA ASP A 159 -6.35 -8.73 -1.20
C ASP A 159 -5.51 -8.44 0.06
N PRO A 160 -4.59 -7.46 0.01
CA PRO A 160 -3.76 -7.09 1.14
C PRO A 160 -4.56 -6.68 2.38
N LEU A 161 -5.62 -5.88 2.21
CA LEU A 161 -6.44 -5.40 3.31
C LEU A 161 -7.09 -6.55 4.07
N SER A 162 -7.77 -7.44 3.36
CA SER A 162 -8.51 -8.57 3.95
C SER A 162 -7.62 -9.52 4.74
N GLU A 163 -6.34 -9.63 4.36
CA GLU A 163 -5.40 -10.50 5.06
C GLU A 163 -4.69 -9.78 6.22
N LEU A 164 -4.23 -8.54 6.02
CA LEU A 164 -3.47 -7.79 7.03
C LEU A 164 -4.28 -7.44 8.27
N VAL A 165 -5.59 -7.26 8.17
CA VAL A 165 -6.48 -7.01 9.33
C VAL A 165 -6.58 -8.17 10.31
N LYS A 166 -6.09 -9.36 9.95
CA LYS A 166 -6.10 -10.54 10.83
C LYS A 166 -5.03 -10.54 11.91
N ILE A 167 -4.04 -9.65 11.80
CA ILE A 167 -2.94 -9.52 12.76
C ILE A 167 -2.98 -8.15 13.44
N ASP A 168 -2.39 -8.07 14.64
CA ASP A 168 -2.23 -6.78 15.33
C ASP A 168 -1.43 -5.82 14.43
N PRO A 169 -1.93 -4.62 14.12
CA PRO A 169 -1.24 -3.65 13.28
C PRO A 169 0.19 -3.33 13.75
N LYS A 170 0.46 -3.39 15.06
CA LYS A 170 1.81 -3.24 15.62
C LYS A 170 2.78 -4.34 15.21
N SER A 171 2.26 -5.51 14.83
CA SER A 171 3.07 -6.64 14.36
C SER A 171 3.44 -6.54 12.89
N ILE A 172 2.87 -5.57 12.16
CA ILE A 172 3.27 -5.25 10.79
C ILE A 172 4.48 -4.33 10.86
N GLY A 173 5.57 -4.68 10.19
CA GLY A 173 6.78 -3.86 10.12
C GLY A 173 6.55 -2.63 9.23
N VAL A 174 6.15 -1.51 9.82
CA VAL A 174 5.81 -0.27 9.12
C VAL A 174 6.88 0.81 9.22
N GLY A 175 7.97 0.54 9.92
CA GLY A 175 9.10 1.45 10.00
C GLY A 175 10.18 1.00 10.97
N GLN A 176 11.37 1.54 10.75
CA GLN A 176 12.52 1.28 11.60
C GLN A 176 12.29 1.93 12.98
N TYR A 177 12.69 1.25 14.07
CA TYR A 177 12.53 1.73 15.45
C TYR A 177 11.08 1.97 15.93
N GLN A 178 10.08 1.32 15.32
CA GLN A 178 8.70 1.48 15.78
C GLN A 178 8.48 1.02 17.25
N HIS A 179 9.37 0.19 17.82
CA HIS A 179 9.35 -0.23 19.22
C HIS A 179 9.88 0.83 20.20
N ASP A 180 10.59 1.87 19.70
CA ASP A 180 11.19 2.92 20.53
C ASP A 180 10.25 4.09 20.85
N VAL A 181 9.12 4.20 20.12
CA VAL A 181 8.11 5.24 20.34
C VAL A 181 7.09 4.85 21.41
N ASN A 182 6.26 5.80 21.83
CA ASN A 182 5.17 5.52 22.78
C ASN A 182 4.18 4.47 22.22
N GLN A 183 4.17 3.27 22.79
CA GLN A 183 3.43 2.12 22.29
C GLN A 183 1.91 2.26 22.37
N VAL A 184 1.38 3.04 23.33
CA VAL A 184 -0.06 3.30 23.46
C VAL A 184 -0.51 4.24 22.34
N LYS A 185 0.22 5.33 22.11
CA LYS A 185 -0.05 6.26 21.01
C LYS A 185 0.09 5.56 19.65
N LEU A 186 1.14 4.74 19.47
CA LEU A 186 1.35 3.96 18.25
C LEU A 186 0.15 3.07 17.97
N LYS A 187 -0.25 2.23 18.94
CA LYS A 187 -1.40 1.32 18.76
C LYS A 187 -2.66 2.08 18.36
N SER A 188 -3.01 3.14 19.09
CA SER A 188 -4.19 3.95 18.79
C SER A 188 -4.15 4.60 17.40
N ALA A 189 -2.96 5.02 16.92
CA ALA A 189 -2.80 5.58 15.59
C ALA A 189 -2.98 4.50 14.51
N LEU A 190 -2.35 3.33 14.68
CA LEU A 190 -2.43 2.24 13.72
C LEU A 190 -3.84 1.64 13.65
N ASP A 191 -4.53 1.44 14.78
CA ASP A 191 -5.92 0.95 14.82
C ASP A 191 -6.86 1.88 14.03
N ARG A 192 -6.72 3.21 14.18
CA ARG A 192 -7.48 4.21 13.40
C ARG A 192 -7.19 4.12 11.91
N VAL A 193 -5.95 3.83 11.53
CA VAL A 193 -5.60 3.65 10.11
C VAL A 193 -6.29 2.44 9.53
N VAL A 194 -6.31 1.31 10.25
CA VAL A 194 -7.02 0.10 9.80
C VAL A 194 -8.51 0.38 9.62
N GLU A 195 -9.16 0.97 10.62
CA GLU A 195 -10.57 1.34 10.54
C GLU A 195 -10.84 2.26 9.34
N SER A 196 -10.04 3.32 9.18
CA SER A 196 -10.16 4.25 8.05
C SER A 196 -9.99 3.55 6.70
N ALA A 197 -9.01 2.64 6.56
CA ALA A 197 -8.76 1.92 5.31
C ALA A 197 -9.91 0.97 4.96
N VAL A 198 -10.44 0.23 5.95
CA VAL A 198 -11.57 -0.69 5.75
C VAL A 198 -12.83 0.07 5.32
N ASN A 199 -13.15 1.18 5.99
CA ASN A 199 -14.32 1.98 5.67
C ASN A 199 -14.16 2.71 4.31
N PHE A 200 -12.96 3.13 3.96
CA PHE A 200 -12.67 3.73 2.64
C PHE A 200 -12.89 2.75 1.49
N VAL A 201 -12.41 1.52 1.61
CA VAL A 201 -12.57 0.48 0.57
C VAL A 201 -14.02 -0.01 0.51
N GLY A 202 -14.66 -0.13 1.66
CA GLY A 202 -15.95 -0.80 1.83
C GLY A 202 -15.79 -2.32 1.85
N VAL A 203 -16.78 -3.01 2.37
CA VAL A 203 -16.69 -4.43 2.71
C VAL A 203 -17.87 -5.20 2.11
N ASP A 204 -17.57 -6.21 1.30
CA ASP A 204 -18.59 -7.18 0.87
C ASP A 204 -18.99 -8.04 2.08
N VAL A 205 -20.23 -7.86 2.53
CA VAL A 205 -20.75 -8.54 3.73
C VAL A 205 -20.87 -10.05 3.54
N ASN A 206 -20.99 -10.52 2.31
CA ASN A 206 -21.15 -11.94 2.00
C ASN A 206 -19.84 -12.72 1.99
N THR A 207 -18.71 -12.06 1.76
CA THR A 207 -17.40 -12.72 1.67
C THR A 207 -16.46 -12.35 2.82
N ALA A 208 -16.66 -11.20 3.45
CA ALA A 208 -15.77 -10.69 4.49
C ALA A 208 -15.62 -11.62 5.70
N SER A 209 -14.39 -11.72 6.24
CA SER A 209 -14.13 -12.40 7.50
C SER A 209 -14.68 -11.61 8.71
N LYS A 210 -14.88 -12.28 9.85
CA LYS A 210 -15.22 -11.60 11.11
C LYS A 210 -14.18 -10.52 11.48
N HIS A 211 -12.91 -10.77 11.15
CA HIS A 211 -11.79 -9.85 11.43
C HIS A 211 -11.84 -8.59 10.57
N LEU A 212 -12.30 -8.68 9.34
CA LEU A 212 -12.50 -7.50 8.49
C LEU A 212 -13.74 -6.72 8.93
N LEU A 213 -14.85 -7.41 9.19
CA LEU A 213 -16.11 -6.80 9.61
C LEU A 213 -16.01 -5.99 10.89
N GLN A 214 -15.21 -6.41 11.88
CA GLN A 214 -15.07 -5.70 13.16
C GLN A 214 -14.42 -4.31 13.04
N TYR A 215 -13.75 -4.01 11.90
CA TYR A 215 -13.20 -2.68 11.62
C TYR A 215 -14.18 -1.78 10.85
N VAL A 216 -15.34 -2.30 10.47
CA VAL A 216 -16.40 -1.45 9.90
C VAL A 216 -16.99 -0.62 11.03
N SER A 217 -17.13 0.69 10.78
CA SER A 217 -17.66 1.65 11.76
C SER A 217 -19.03 1.18 12.29
N GLY A 218 -19.18 1.15 13.61
CA GLY A 218 -20.39 0.69 14.30
C GLY A 218 -20.50 -0.83 14.50
N ILE A 219 -19.60 -1.66 13.98
CA ILE A 219 -19.63 -3.11 14.13
C ILE A 219 -18.66 -3.56 15.23
N SER A 220 -19.20 -4.11 16.32
CA SER A 220 -18.40 -4.78 17.36
C SER A 220 -17.94 -6.17 16.92
N SER A 221 -16.92 -6.72 17.59
CA SER A 221 -16.44 -8.09 17.33
C SER A 221 -17.55 -9.15 17.48
N THR A 222 -18.45 -8.98 18.46
CA THR A 222 -19.61 -9.86 18.64
C THR A 222 -20.58 -9.77 17.48
N LEU A 223 -20.91 -8.53 17.03
CA LEU A 223 -21.80 -8.34 15.90
C LEU A 223 -21.21 -8.86 14.60
N ALA A 224 -19.89 -8.68 14.39
CA ALA A 224 -19.19 -9.28 13.26
C ALA A 224 -19.35 -10.81 13.21
N GLY A 225 -19.22 -11.47 14.38
CA GLY A 225 -19.50 -12.90 14.51
C GLY A 225 -20.95 -13.27 14.18
N ASN A 226 -21.92 -12.48 14.64
CA ASN A 226 -23.34 -12.70 14.36
C ASN A 226 -23.67 -12.54 12.87
N ILE A 227 -23.05 -11.57 12.15
CA ILE A 227 -23.21 -11.41 10.72
C ILE A 227 -22.72 -12.66 9.96
N VAL A 228 -21.53 -13.17 10.33
CA VAL A 228 -20.98 -14.39 9.73
C VAL A 228 -21.88 -15.60 10.02
N ALA A 229 -22.31 -15.77 11.28
CA ALA A 229 -23.22 -16.87 11.65
C ALA A 229 -24.55 -16.79 10.89
N TYR A 230 -25.15 -15.60 10.79
CA TYR A 230 -26.40 -15.40 10.07
C TYR A 230 -26.30 -15.83 8.61
N ARG A 231 -25.28 -15.37 7.87
CA ARG A 231 -25.13 -15.76 6.45
C ARG A 231 -24.81 -17.24 6.26
N THR A 232 -24.12 -17.86 7.22
CA THR A 232 -23.85 -19.32 7.19
C THR A 232 -25.14 -20.12 7.35
N GLN A 233 -26.06 -19.65 8.18
CA GLN A 233 -27.33 -20.36 8.46
C GLN A 233 -28.43 -20.08 7.43
N ASN A 234 -28.51 -18.81 6.94
CA ASN A 234 -29.62 -18.33 6.11
C ASN A 234 -29.24 -18.11 4.64
N GLY A 235 -27.95 -18.32 4.30
CA GLY A 235 -27.42 -17.97 2.99
C GLY A 235 -26.97 -16.51 2.88
N PRO A 236 -26.44 -16.11 1.72
CA PRO A 236 -25.93 -14.75 1.50
C PRO A 236 -27.03 -13.71 1.61
N PHE A 237 -26.68 -12.54 2.14
CA PHE A 237 -27.55 -11.36 2.16
C PHE A 237 -27.90 -10.92 0.73
N LYS A 238 -29.16 -10.63 0.48
CA LYS A 238 -29.67 -10.15 -0.82
C LYS A 238 -29.93 -8.65 -0.85
N SER A 239 -30.02 -8.03 0.31
CA SER A 239 -30.20 -6.57 0.46
C SER A 239 -29.57 -6.08 1.77
N ARG A 240 -29.27 -4.77 1.84
CA ARG A 240 -28.83 -4.14 3.09
C ARG A 240 -29.89 -4.22 4.20
N ASP A 241 -31.15 -4.20 3.84
CA ASP A 241 -32.24 -4.31 4.82
C ASP A 241 -32.25 -5.66 5.55
N GLU A 242 -31.77 -6.73 4.94
CA GLU A 242 -31.65 -8.02 5.62
C GLU A 242 -30.66 -8.00 6.78
N LEU A 243 -29.70 -7.09 6.80
CA LEU A 243 -28.78 -6.90 7.93
C LEU A 243 -29.51 -6.57 9.23
N LYS A 244 -30.67 -5.92 9.15
CA LYS A 244 -31.53 -5.60 10.31
C LYS A 244 -32.06 -6.84 11.03
N LYS A 245 -32.04 -8.01 10.39
CA LYS A 245 -32.43 -9.28 10.98
C LYS A 245 -31.33 -9.94 11.83
N VAL A 246 -30.09 -9.42 11.73
CA VAL A 246 -28.95 -9.96 12.48
C VAL A 246 -29.07 -9.57 13.97
N SER A 247 -28.85 -10.52 14.85
CA SER A 247 -28.84 -10.26 16.29
C SER A 247 -27.83 -9.17 16.66
N LEU A 248 -28.22 -8.21 17.49
CA LEU A 248 -27.47 -7.01 17.89
C LEU A 248 -27.33 -5.93 16.81
N MET A 249 -27.93 -6.08 15.62
CA MET A 249 -28.03 -5.03 14.63
C MET A 249 -29.19 -4.09 14.94
N GLY A 250 -28.96 -3.14 15.86
CA GLY A 250 -29.95 -2.11 16.17
C GLY A 250 -30.05 -1.03 15.08
N PRO A 251 -31.10 -0.17 15.10
CA PRO A 251 -31.28 0.88 14.10
C PRO A 251 -30.09 1.82 13.99
N LYS A 252 -29.55 2.27 15.13
CA LYS A 252 -28.38 3.18 15.17
C LYS A 252 -27.10 2.51 14.63
N THR A 253 -26.90 1.23 14.94
CA THR A 253 -25.77 0.45 14.43
C THR A 253 -25.87 0.27 12.93
N PHE A 254 -27.06 -0.04 12.41
CA PHE A 254 -27.32 -0.16 10.98
C PHE A 254 -27.03 1.16 10.27
N GLU A 255 -27.53 2.28 10.79
CA GLU A 255 -27.25 3.61 10.25
C GLU A 255 -25.75 3.91 10.18
N GLN A 256 -24.97 3.52 11.20
CA GLN A 256 -23.53 3.74 11.20
C GLN A 256 -22.74 2.87 10.22
N CYS A 257 -23.15 1.62 9.99
CA CYS A 257 -22.36 0.67 9.20
C CYS A 257 -22.84 0.50 7.76
N ALA A 258 -24.11 0.79 7.45
CA ALA A 258 -24.74 0.40 6.18
C ALA A 258 -24.04 0.99 4.93
N GLY A 259 -23.50 2.20 5.02
CA GLY A 259 -22.79 2.83 3.91
C GLY A 259 -21.45 2.15 3.54
N PHE A 260 -20.88 1.39 4.48
CA PHE A 260 -19.60 0.69 4.29
C PHE A 260 -19.76 -0.78 3.92
N LEU A 261 -20.96 -1.36 4.11
CA LEU A 261 -21.26 -2.73 3.76
C LEU A 261 -21.85 -2.80 2.34
N ARG A 262 -21.32 -3.66 1.52
CA ARG A 262 -21.71 -3.84 0.11
C ARG A 262 -22.25 -5.22 -0.13
N ILE A 263 -23.21 -5.32 -1.05
CA ILE A 263 -23.83 -6.60 -1.48
C ILE A 263 -23.78 -6.65 -3.00
N PRO A 264 -22.72 -7.23 -3.58
CA PRO A 264 -22.65 -7.43 -5.03
C PRO A 264 -23.81 -8.28 -5.55
N GLY A 265 -24.43 -7.83 -6.64
CA GLY A 265 -25.57 -8.55 -7.24
C GLY A 265 -26.88 -8.38 -6.51
N ALA A 266 -27.02 -7.44 -5.56
CA ALA A 266 -28.30 -7.11 -4.94
C ALA A 266 -29.33 -6.61 -5.96
N ALA A 267 -30.63 -6.80 -5.65
CA ALA A 267 -31.73 -6.31 -6.49
C ALA A 267 -31.73 -4.78 -6.61
N ASN A 268 -31.40 -4.07 -5.53
CA ASN A 268 -31.13 -2.63 -5.56
C ASN A 268 -29.64 -2.41 -5.84
N PRO A 269 -29.25 -1.84 -6.99
CA PRO A 269 -27.84 -1.62 -7.30
C PRO A 269 -27.13 -0.68 -6.32
N LEU A 270 -27.87 0.16 -5.57
CA LEU A 270 -27.31 1.03 -4.53
C LEU A 270 -26.76 0.24 -3.34
N ASP A 271 -27.25 -0.99 -3.10
CA ASP A 271 -26.70 -1.86 -2.05
C ASP A 271 -25.27 -2.33 -2.32
N ASN A 272 -24.83 -2.23 -3.57
CA ASN A 272 -23.42 -2.43 -3.95
C ASN A 272 -22.66 -1.10 -4.16
N SER A 273 -23.01 -0.05 -3.46
CA SER A 273 -22.38 1.27 -3.61
C SER A 273 -21.99 1.87 -2.27
N SER A 274 -21.26 2.97 -2.27
CA SER A 274 -20.98 3.76 -1.06
C SER A 274 -22.13 4.69 -0.68
N VAL A 275 -23.21 4.75 -1.48
CA VAL A 275 -24.37 5.57 -1.17
C VAL A 275 -25.05 5.02 0.07
N HIS A 276 -25.25 5.89 1.06
CA HIS A 276 -25.93 5.51 2.29
C HIS A 276 -27.44 5.28 2.07
N PRO A 277 -28.08 4.26 2.71
CA PRO A 277 -29.51 3.98 2.52
C PRO A 277 -30.43 5.18 2.73
N GLU A 278 -30.10 6.11 3.64
CA GLU A 278 -30.87 7.35 3.83
C GLU A 278 -30.92 8.25 2.59
N ARG A 279 -30.04 8.06 1.64
CA ARG A 279 -29.96 8.84 0.40
C ARG A 279 -30.57 8.11 -0.81
N TYR A 280 -31.12 6.89 -0.63
CA TYR A 280 -31.71 6.15 -1.74
C TYR A 280 -32.86 6.91 -2.38
N SER A 281 -33.79 7.45 -1.58
CA SER A 281 -34.89 8.27 -2.08
C SER A 281 -34.44 9.48 -2.88
N LEU A 282 -33.30 10.10 -2.50
CA LEU A 282 -32.72 11.20 -3.24
C LEU A 282 -32.24 10.76 -4.62
N VAL A 283 -31.56 9.61 -4.70
CA VAL A 283 -31.05 9.05 -5.97
C VAL A 283 -32.22 8.60 -6.86
N GLU A 284 -33.26 8.01 -6.29
CA GLU A 284 -34.49 7.64 -7.00
C GLU A 284 -35.19 8.87 -7.58
N GLN A 285 -35.25 9.97 -6.81
CA GLN A 285 -35.76 11.25 -7.31
C GLN A 285 -34.90 11.82 -8.44
N MET A 286 -33.57 11.71 -8.35
CA MET A 286 -32.67 12.13 -9.44
C MET A 286 -32.94 11.32 -10.72
N ALA A 287 -33.18 10.02 -10.61
CA ALA A 287 -33.51 9.16 -11.73
C ALA A 287 -34.88 9.53 -12.34
N ALA A 288 -35.90 9.74 -11.50
CA ALA A 288 -37.22 10.13 -11.95
C ALA A 288 -37.23 11.49 -12.68
N ASP A 289 -36.47 12.46 -12.19
CA ASP A 289 -36.37 13.79 -12.80
C ASP A 289 -35.76 13.77 -14.21
N VAL A 290 -34.92 12.81 -14.52
CA VAL A 290 -34.35 12.60 -15.87
C VAL A 290 -35.10 11.49 -16.63
N GLN A 291 -36.29 11.08 -16.14
CA GLN A 291 -37.16 10.04 -16.73
C GLN A 291 -36.42 8.71 -16.99
N ALA A 292 -35.58 8.29 -16.06
CA ALA A 292 -34.74 7.11 -16.15
C ALA A 292 -34.94 6.17 -14.94
N THR A 293 -34.50 4.93 -15.08
CA THR A 293 -34.35 4.01 -13.97
C THR A 293 -33.01 4.22 -13.26
N LEU A 294 -32.84 3.67 -12.05
CA LEU A 294 -31.55 3.67 -11.35
C LEU A 294 -30.45 2.99 -12.18
N GLU A 295 -30.80 1.89 -12.87
CA GLU A 295 -29.86 1.20 -13.75
C GLU A 295 -29.44 2.06 -14.95
N ASP A 296 -30.39 2.79 -15.55
CA ASP A 296 -30.09 3.73 -16.64
C ASP A 296 -29.18 4.86 -16.17
N LEU A 297 -29.44 5.39 -14.97
CA LEU A 297 -28.62 6.45 -14.37
C LEU A 297 -27.17 5.97 -14.13
N ILE A 298 -26.99 4.71 -13.75
CA ILE A 298 -25.69 4.07 -13.58
C ILE A 298 -24.98 3.85 -14.93
N LYS A 299 -25.71 3.31 -15.92
CA LYS A 299 -25.14 2.90 -17.20
C LYS A 299 -24.84 4.07 -18.16
N LYS A 300 -25.64 5.14 -18.11
CA LYS A 300 -25.63 6.24 -19.09
C LYS A 300 -25.06 7.53 -18.49
N ALA A 301 -23.85 7.89 -18.89
CA ALA A 301 -23.18 9.12 -18.41
C ALA A 301 -23.94 10.41 -18.81
N GLU A 302 -24.64 10.39 -19.97
CA GLU A 302 -25.41 11.52 -20.49
C GLU A 302 -26.57 11.88 -19.53
N LEU A 303 -27.21 10.88 -18.93
CA LEU A 303 -28.30 11.11 -17.96
C LEU A 303 -27.77 11.75 -16.68
N ARG A 304 -26.62 11.29 -16.18
CA ARG A 304 -25.99 11.90 -14.98
C ARG A 304 -25.59 13.35 -15.20
N LYS A 305 -25.16 13.73 -16.42
CA LYS A 305 -24.84 15.10 -16.78
C LYS A 305 -26.05 16.04 -16.83
N GLN A 306 -27.25 15.50 -17.07
CA GLN A 306 -28.49 16.28 -17.09
C GLN A 306 -29.01 16.64 -15.69
N ILE A 307 -28.48 16.00 -14.65
CA ILE A 307 -28.90 16.23 -13.27
C ILE A 307 -28.50 17.64 -12.82
N ASN A 308 -29.51 18.44 -12.49
CA ASN A 308 -29.28 19.76 -11.89
C ASN A 308 -28.95 19.63 -10.38
N LYS A 309 -27.66 19.58 -10.05
CA LYS A 309 -27.15 19.40 -8.68
C LYS A 309 -27.80 20.34 -7.68
N ARG A 310 -28.03 21.61 -8.04
CA ARG A 310 -28.59 22.66 -7.14
C ARG A 310 -29.98 22.33 -6.64
N LYS A 311 -30.77 21.55 -7.39
CA LYS A 311 -32.12 21.13 -7.03
C LYS A 311 -32.18 20.28 -5.75
N TYR A 312 -31.09 19.54 -5.48
CA TYR A 312 -31.03 18.54 -4.41
C TYR A 312 -30.22 19.01 -3.19
N ILE A 313 -29.71 20.24 -3.22
CA ILE A 313 -29.04 20.85 -2.05
C ILE A 313 -30.08 21.20 -1.01
N THR A 314 -29.91 20.65 0.20
CA THR A 314 -30.77 20.93 1.36
C THR A 314 -29.90 21.24 2.59
N GLU A 315 -30.48 21.53 3.71
CA GLU A 315 -29.75 21.73 4.97
C GLU A 315 -28.94 20.48 5.38
N THR A 316 -29.39 19.28 4.99
CA THR A 316 -28.75 17.98 5.31
C THR A 316 -27.96 17.35 4.16
N VAL A 317 -28.04 17.93 2.95
CA VAL A 317 -27.34 17.44 1.74
C VAL A 317 -26.60 18.58 1.09
N GLY A 318 -25.28 18.62 1.28
CA GLY A 318 -24.41 19.62 0.66
C GLY A 318 -24.04 19.25 -0.78
N GLU A 319 -23.45 20.21 -1.50
CA GLU A 319 -22.98 20.03 -2.88
C GLU A 319 -21.97 18.87 -3.01
N PHE A 320 -21.03 18.76 -2.07
CA PHE A 320 -20.04 17.67 -2.05
C PHE A 320 -20.68 16.30 -1.94
N THR A 321 -21.73 16.15 -1.11
CA THR A 321 -22.47 14.89 -0.98
C THR A 321 -23.10 14.48 -2.31
N ILE A 322 -23.67 15.42 -3.05
CA ILE A 322 -24.28 15.16 -4.36
C ILE A 322 -23.19 14.76 -5.38
N GLU A 323 -22.04 15.42 -5.35
CA GLU A 323 -20.92 15.08 -6.23
C GLU A 323 -20.38 13.68 -5.96
N ASP A 324 -20.25 13.30 -4.69
CA ASP A 324 -19.80 11.97 -4.29
C ASP A 324 -20.82 10.91 -4.70
N ILE A 325 -22.12 11.16 -4.53
CA ILE A 325 -23.18 10.26 -5.03
C ILE A 325 -23.06 10.09 -6.56
N LEU A 326 -22.92 11.16 -7.31
CA LEU A 326 -22.83 11.09 -8.78
C LEU A 326 -21.57 10.38 -9.25
N LYS A 327 -20.43 10.58 -8.56
CA LYS A 327 -19.18 9.83 -8.82
C LYS A 327 -19.36 8.34 -8.54
N GLU A 328 -20.01 7.99 -7.42
CA GLU A 328 -20.28 6.59 -7.07
C GLU A 328 -21.19 5.92 -8.10
N LEU A 329 -22.20 6.64 -8.61
CA LEU A 329 -23.09 6.12 -9.66
C LEU A 329 -22.39 5.89 -11.02
N GLU A 330 -21.21 6.45 -11.25
CA GLU A 330 -20.43 6.15 -12.47
C GLU A 330 -19.96 4.68 -12.48
N LYS A 331 -19.54 4.17 -11.34
CA LYS A 331 -19.05 2.79 -11.16
C LYS A 331 -19.37 2.31 -9.74
N PRO A 332 -20.63 1.91 -9.45
CA PRO A 332 -21.00 1.47 -8.13
C PRO A 332 -20.19 0.29 -7.66
N GLY A 333 -19.76 0.34 -6.40
CA GLY A 333 -18.98 -0.73 -5.79
C GLY A 333 -17.58 -0.92 -6.35
N ARG A 334 -17.07 0.06 -7.12
CA ARG A 334 -15.69 0.00 -7.59
C ARG A 334 -14.73 0.06 -6.40
N ASP A 335 -13.77 -0.85 -6.39
CA ASP A 335 -12.64 -0.75 -5.45
C ASP A 335 -11.87 0.55 -5.73
N PRO A 336 -11.71 1.45 -4.74
CA PRO A 336 -11.01 2.72 -4.93
C PRO A 336 -9.49 2.54 -5.08
N ARG A 337 -8.96 1.35 -4.76
CA ARG A 337 -7.53 1.05 -4.90
C ARG A 337 -7.14 0.95 -6.37
N ALA A 338 -5.87 1.28 -6.68
CA ALA A 338 -5.35 1.15 -8.04
C ALA A 338 -5.35 -0.32 -8.49
N GLN A 339 -5.32 -0.55 -9.80
CA GLN A 339 -5.12 -1.91 -10.34
C GLN A 339 -3.67 -2.33 -10.12
N ILE A 340 -3.46 -3.63 -9.83
CA ILE A 340 -2.12 -4.18 -9.70
C ILE A 340 -1.45 -4.25 -11.08
N GLU A 341 -0.19 -3.86 -11.14
CA GLU A 341 0.62 -3.96 -12.34
C GLU A 341 1.84 -4.83 -12.07
N GLU A 342 2.27 -5.61 -13.05
CA GLU A 342 3.53 -6.34 -12.95
C GLU A 342 4.72 -5.36 -12.93
N PHE A 343 5.74 -5.70 -12.15
CA PHE A 343 6.99 -4.94 -12.08
C PHE A 343 8.17 -5.88 -12.33
N ARG A 344 9.22 -5.33 -13.00
CA ARG A 344 10.47 -6.05 -13.24
C ARG A 344 11.63 -5.13 -12.92
N PHE A 345 12.56 -5.62 -12.13
CA PHE A 345 13.85 -4.99 -11.96
C PHE A 345 14.69 -5.10 -13.24
N ASP A 346 15.72 -4.30 -13.34
CA ASP A 346 16.69 -4.40 -14.42
C ASP A 346 17.51 -5.70 -14.26
N GLU A 347 17.39 -6.61 -15.20
CA GLU A 347 18.03 -7.93 -15.17
C GLU A 347 19.57 -7.87 -15.26
N THR A 348 20.12 -6.72 -15.67
CA THR A 348 21.57 -6.50 -15.78
C THR A 348 22.21 -6.17 -14.44
N ILE A 349 21.41 -5.83 -13.42
CA ILE A 349 21.87 -5.39 -12.09
C ILE A 349 21.55 -6.48 -11.06
N LYS A 350 22.57 -7.16 -10.58
CA LYS A 350 22.44 -8.25 -9.58
C LYS A 350 23.12 -7.94 -8.26
N SER A 351 24.12 -7.08 -8.29
CA SER A 351 24.91 -6.71 -7.13
C SER A 351 25.24 -5.21 -7.13
N ILE A 352 25.72 -4.68 -6.00
CA ILE A 352 26.11 -3.26 -5.90
C ILE A 352 27.27 -2.90 -6.84
N GLU A 353 28.10 -3.87 -7.20
CA GLU A 353 29.22 -3.70 -8.15
C GLU A 353 28.75 -3.43 -9.58
N ASP A 354 27.54 -3.89 -9.94
CA ASP A 354 26.94 -3.67 -11.26
C ASP A 354 26.37 -2.26 -11.39
N VAL A 355 26.11 -1.58 -10.26
CA VAL A 355 25.48 -0.27 -10.22
C VAL A 355 26.51 0.81 -10.53
N LYS A 356 26.26 1.62 -11.56
CA LYS A 356 27.13 2.74 -11.97
C LYS A 356 26.42 4.08 -11.86
N VAL A 357 27.14 5.11 -11.49
CA VAL A 357 26.65 6.49 -11.46
C VAL A 357 26.14 6.88 -12.86
N GLY A 358 24.97 7.51 -12.92
CA GLY A 358 24.31 7.91 -14.15
C GLY A 358 23.36 6.86 -14.74
N MET A 359 23.34 5.62 -14.25
CA MET A 359 22.35 4.62 -14.67
C MET A 359 20.95 5.05 -14.22
N THR A 360 19.96 4.90 -15.11
CA THR A 360 18.54 5.06 -14.78
C THR A 360 17.91 3.69 -14.75
N VAL A 361 17.37 3.32 -13.61
CA VAL A 361 16.87 1.97 -13.31
C VAL A 361 15.48 2.00 -12.71
N PRO A 362 14.64 0.99 -12.96
CA PRO A 362 13.37 0.83 -12.26
C PRO A 362 13.62 0.42 -10.80
N GLY A 363 12.81 0.93 -9.90
CA GLY A 363 12.87 0.59 -8.49
C GLY A 363 11.50 0.59 -7.82
N ILE A 364 11.46 0.02 -6.62
CA ILE A 364 10.26 0.01 -5.76
C ILE A 364 10.60 0.74 -4.46
N VAL A 365 9.75 1.66 -4.04
CA VAL A 365 9.87 2.34 -2.75
C VAL A 365 9.59 1.35 -1.62
N THR A 366 10.60 1.06 -0.81
CA THR A 366 10.53 0.07 0.30
C THR A 366 10.26 0.72 1.64
N ASN A 367 10.69 1.97 1.83
CA ASN A 367 10.47 2.71 3.07
C ASN A 367 10.47 4.22 2.81
N ILE A 368 9.68 4.96 3.59
CA ILE A 368 9.62 6.42 3.53
C ILE A 368 9.92 6.97 4.92
N THR A 369 10.79 7.97 4.97
CA THR A 369 11.22 8.66 6.19
C THR A 369 11.12 10.18 5.96
N ALA A 370 11.19 10.98 7.03
CA ALA A 370 11.15 12.44 6.92
C ALA A 370 12.30 13.04 6.06
N PHE A 371 13.44 12.34 5.95
CA PHE A 371 14.58 12.80 5.16
C PHE A 371 14.65 12.22 3.74
N GLY A 372 13.73 11.34 3.34
CA GLY A 372 13.68 10.79 1.99
C GLY A 372 13.05 9.42 1.90
N ALA A 373 13.20 8.77 0.74
CA ALA A 373 12.66 7.45 0.45
C ALA A 373 13.78 6.44 0.16
N PHE A 374 13.63 5.24 0.68
CA PHE A 374 14.45 4.09 0.31
C PHE A 374 13.82 3.36 -0.86
N VAL A 375 14.65 3.02 -1.84
CA VAL A 375 14.21 2.40 -3.09
C VAL A 375 15.04 1.16 -3.36
N ASP A 376 14.37 0.02 -3.45
CA ASP A 376 14.98 -1.21 -3.96
C ASP A 376 15.11 -1.14 -5.48
N ILE A 377 16.31 -1.28 -6.00
CA ILE A 377 16.64 -1.26 -7.42
C ILE A 377 17.07 -2.64 -7.96
N GLY A 378 16.78 -3.71 -7.20
CA GLY A 378 17.15 -5.07 -7.59
C GLY A 378 18.48 -5.57 -7.00
N VAL A 379 19.17 -4.81 -6.15
CA VAL A 379 20.35 -5.23 -5.41
C VAL A 379 20.02 -5.48 -3.93
N LYS A 380 20.98 -6.09 -3.18
CA LYS A 380 20.73 -6.46 -1.76
C LYS A 380 20.58 -5.26 -0.81
N GLN A 381 20.91 -4.06 -1.25
CA GLN A 381 20.84 -2.82 -0.48
C GLN A 381 19.90 -1.84 -1.16
N ASP A 382 19.01 -1.25 -0.37
CA ASP A 382 18.17 -0.17 -0.84
C ASP A 382 18.99 1.10 -1.07
N GLY A 383 18.73 1.80 -2.16
CA GLY A 383 19.28 3.13 -2.41
C GLY A 383 18.44 4.20 -1.73
N LEU A 384 19.07 5.31 -1.34
CA LEU A 384 18.39 6.45 -0.73
C LEU A 384 18.15 7.55 -1.76
N VAL A 385 16.90 7.94 -1.94
CA VAL A 385 16.50 9.19 -2.57
C VAL A 385 16.26 10.22 -1.47
N HIS A 386 17.22 11.13 -1.25
CA HIS A 386 17.05 12.20 -0.28
C HIS A 386 15.85 13.09 -0.62
N VAL A 387 15.17 13.70 0.36
CA VAL A 387 13.97 14.54 0.15
C VAL A 387 14.21 15.62 -0.92
N SER A 388 15.39 16.22 -0.97
CA SER A 388 15.77 17.20 -2.00
C SER A 388 15.97 16.61 -3.41
N GLN A 389 15.96 15.29 -3.57
CA GLN A 389 16.16 14.56 -4.83
C GLN A 389 14.87 13.86 -5.31
N LEU A 390 13.77 13.96 -4.57
CA LEU A 390 12.48 13.33 -4.93
C LEU A 390 11.77 14.06 -6.07
N SER A 391 11.93 15.37 -6.17
CA SER A 391 11.26 16.19 -7.19
C SER A 391 12.08 17.41 -7.58
N ASN A 392 11.79 17.96 -8.77
CA ASN A 392 12.32 19.26 -9.19
C ASN A 392 11.72 20.44 -8.40
N LYS A 393 10.57 20.24 -7.74
CA LYS A 393 9.95 21.22 -6.84
C LYS A 393 10.38 20.95 -5.39
N TYR A 394 10.27 21.97 -4.54
CA TYR A 394 10.50 21.80 -3.11
C TYR A 394 9.46 20.83 -2.52
N VAL A 395 9.96 19.85 -1.77
CA VAL A 395 9.14 18.81 -1.10
C VAL A 395 9.34 18.97 0.40
N SER A 396 8.26 19.19 1.13
CA SER A 396 8.25 19.25 2.59
C SER A 396 8.05 17.87 3.22
N ASP A 397 7.17 17.07 2.65
CA ASP A 397 6.88 15.70 3.07
C ASP A 397 7.09 14.73 1.90
N PRO A 398 8.00 13.75 2.03
CA PRO A 398 8.19 12.71 1.01
C PRO A 398 6.91 11.97 0.60
N ASN A 399 5.94 11.80 1.50
CA ASN A 399 4.66 11.15 1.22
C ASN A 399 3.78 11.88 0.20
N GLU A 400 4.02 13.17 -0.04
CA GLU A 400 3.33 13.94 -1.09
C GLU A 400 3.79 13.53 -2.50
N VAL A 401 5.01 12.98 -2.62
CA VAL A 401 5.64 12.68 -3.92
C VAL A 401 5.71 11.19 -4.21
N VAL A 402 5.99 10.38 -3.20
CA VAL A 402 6.14 8.93 -3.33
C VAL A 402 5.30 8.18 -2.30
N LYS A 403 4.92 6.96 -2.65
CA LYS A 403 4.17 6.04 -1.79
C LYS A 403 4.94 4.74 -1.62
N LEU A 404 4.71 4.07 -0.49
CA LEU A 404 5.28 2.74 -0.23
C LEU A 404 4.83 1.75 -1.34
N ASN A 405 5.73 0.89 -1.76
CA ASN A 405 5.54 -0.04 -2.89
C ASN A 405 5.29 0.64 -4.26
N GLN A 406 5.44 1.96 -4.34
CA GLN A 406 5.35 2.67 -5.62
C GLN A 406 6.52 2.28 -6.52
N LYS A 407 6.21 2.00 -7.79
CA LYS A 407 7.18 1.81 -8.85
C LYS A 407 7.69 3.16 -9.31
N VAL A 408 9.00 3.33 -9.34
CA VAL A 408 9.66 4.59 -9.67
C VAL A 408 10.83 4.35 -10.62
N GLN A 409 11.13 5.35 -11.44
CA GLN A 409 12.39 5.41 -12.18
C GLN A 409 13.36 6.28 -11.41
N VAL A 410 14.54 5.75 -11.11
CA VAL A 410 15.58 6.46 -10.34
C VAL A 410 16.89 6.46 -11.10
N THR A 411 17.62 7.57 -10.99
CA THR A 411 18.98 7.67 -11.54
C THR A 411 20.00 7.60 -10.42
N VAL A 412 21.02 6.81 -10.60
CA VAL A 412 22.09 6.61 -9.62
C VAL A 412 22.98 7.86 -9.59
N THR A 413 23.11 8.50 -8.43
CA THR A 413 23.96 9.69 -8.23
C THR A 413 25.29 9.36 -7.55
N GLU A 414 25.31 8.33 -6.69
CA GLU A 414 26.48 7.94 -5.92
C GLU A 414 26.43 6.45 -5.62
N VAL A 415 27.60 5.78 -5.64
CA VAL A 415 27.77 4.38 -5.22
C VAL A 415 28.98 4.28 -4.33
N ASP A 416 28.78 3.90 -3.06
CA ASP A 416 29.85 3.58 -2.11
C ASP A 416 29.79 2.08 -1.78
N VAL A 417 30.56 1.30 -2.52
CA VAL A 417 30.59 -0.18 -2.38
C VAL A 417 31.12 -0.58 -0.99
N ALA A 418 32.10 0.15 -0.43
CA ALA A 418 32.71 -0.16 0.86
C ALA A 418 31.70 0.00 2.02
N ARG A 419 30.88 1.05 1.97
CA ARG A 419 29.83 1.34 2.96
C ARG A 419 28.47 0.75 2.58
N LYS A 420 28.36 0.11 1.44
CA LYS A 420 27.12 -0.44 0.88
C LYS A 420 26.01 0.61 0.79
N ARG A 421 26.33 1.78 0.25
CA ARG A 421 25.39 2.90 0.10
C ARG A 421 25.22 3.26 -1.37
N ILE A 422 23.97 3.54 -1.74
CA ILE A 422 23.59 3.97 -3.10
C ILE A 422 22.77 5.24 -2.95
N GLY A 423 23.27 6.33 -3.54
CA GLY A 423 22.54 7.59 -3.67
C GLY A 423 21.73 7.60 -4.96
N LEU A 424 20.46 8.00 -4.87
CA LEU A 424 19.52 8.01 -6.00
C LEU A 424 18.84 9.36 -6.15
N THR A 425 18.37 9.68 -7.37
CA THR A 425 17.54 10.85 -7.66
C THR A 425 16.37 10.47 -8.55
N MET A 426 15.23 11.10 -8.30
CA MET A 426 14.05 11.04 -9.17
C MET A 426 13.90 12.29 -10.04
N LYS A 427 14.85 13.24 -9.94
CA LYS A 427 14.85 14.43 -10.78
C LYS A 427 15.16 14.06 -12.22
N THR A 428 14.31 14.52 -13.14
CA THR A 428 14.56 14.40 -14.58
C THR A 428 15.59 15.43 -15.02
N ALA A 429 16.62 15.02 -15.75
CA ALA A 429 17.58 15.89 -16.38
C ALA A 429 16.89 16.66 -17.53
N GLY A 430 16.20 17.77 -17.22
CA GLY A 430 15.45 18.52 -18.24
C GLY A 430 14.54 19.61 -17.71
N GLY A 431 14.49 19.84 -16.41
CA GLY A 431 13.58 20.82 -15.78
C GLY A 431 14.17 22.19 -15.51
N ASN A 432 14.96 22.76 -16.40
CA ASN A 432 15.28 24.21 -16.45
C ASN A 432 14.53 24.84 -17.63
N GLU A 433 13.22 24.85 -17.61
CA GLU A 433 12.47 25.84 -18.36
C GLU A 433 12.70 27.22 -17.72
N ARG A 434 13.79 27.85 -18.12
CA ARG A 434 13.86 29.31 -18.11
C ARG A 434 12.76 29.80 -19.05
N THR A 435 11.71 30.36 -18.48
CA THR A 435 10.79 31.23 -19.22
C THR A 435 11.61 32.27 -19.98
N VAL A 436 11.75 32.05 -21.26
CA VAL A 436 12.28 33.06 -22.18
C VAL A 436 11.15 34.06 -22.40
N GLY A 437 11.16 35.15 -21.65
CA GLY A 437 10.42 36.34 -21.96
C GLY A 437 11.03 36.99 -23.20
N ALA A 438 10.16 37.22 -24.18
CA ALA A 438 10.49 37.79 -25.46
C ALA A 438 11.05 39.25 -25.35
N GLY A 439 12.05 39.54 -26.14
CA GLY A 439 12.29 40.85 -26.73
C GLY A 439 13.17 41.85 -25.95
N GLY A 440 14.39 42.05 -26.39
CA GLY A 440 15.20 43.18 -25.94
C GLY A 440 16.61 43.13 -26.54
N GLU A 441 16.87 44.01 -27.49
CA GLU A 441 18.06 44.15 -28.31
C GLU A 441 19.42 44.05 -27.62
N ARG A 442 20.35 43.41 -28.34
CA ARG A 442 21.81 43.47 -28.09
C ARG A 442 22.32 44.92 -28.17
N LYS A 443 23.00 45.36 -27.12
CA LYS A 443 24.05 46.38 -27.19
C LYS A 443 25.34 45.80 -26.63
N GLU A 444 26.33 45.71 -27.50
CA GLU A 444 27.74 45.50 -27.18
C GLU A 444 28.24 46.63 -26.25
N ARG A 445 28.95 46.28 -25.19
CA ARG A 445 29.93 47.16 -24.59
C ARG A 445 30.95 46.39 -23.73
N ASP A 446 32.13 46.42 -24.26
CA ASP A 446 33.40 46.77 -23.60
C ASP A 446 34.01 45.91 -22.47
N ASN A 447 35.14 45.36 -22.84
CA ASN A 447 36.22 44.82 -22.01
C ASN A 447 36.69 45.84 -20.94
N ARG A 448 36.59 45.47 -19.63
CA ARG A 448 37.51 46.00 -18.61
C ARG A 448 37.89 44.91 -17.61
N PRO A 449 39.13 44.93 -17.07
CA PRO A 449 39.73 43.80 -16.37
C PRO A 449 39.25 43.64 -14.92
N ALA A 450 39.31 42.39 -14.42
CA ALA A 450 38.92 41.95 -13.09
C ALA A 450 39.69 42.73 -11.98
N LYS A 451 38.95 43.37 -11.09
CA LYS A 451 39.46 43.85 -9.80
C LYS A 451 39.27 42.79 -8.73
N ASN A 452 40.42 42.34 -8.18
CA ASN A 452 40.47 41.54 -6.95
C ASN A 452 39.78 42.29 -5.80
N PHE A 453 38.71 41.75 -5.25
CA PHE A 453 38.14 42.17 -3.99
C PHE A 453 38.63 41.24 -2.87
N ASN A 454 39.62 41.71 -2.12
CA ASN A 454 39.92 41.20 -0.78
C ASN A 454 38.69 41.42 0.11
N LYS A 455 37.92 40.37 0.41
CA LYS A 455 36.92 40.43 1.47
C LYS A 455 37.60 40.41 2.82
N LYS A 456 37.45 41.51 3.58
CA LYS A 456 37.72 41.53 5.02
C LYS A 456 36.83 40.53 5.72
N PRO A 457 37.31 39.76 6.72
CA PRO A 457 36.47 38.85 7.47
C PRO A 457 35.39 39.61 8.23
N GLU A 458 34.15 39.15 8.14
CA GLU A 458 33.01 39.66 8.92
C GLU A 458 33.26 39.42 10.43
N PRO A 459 32.84 40.35 11.31
CA PRO A 459 33.02 40.17 12.75
C PRO A 459 32.17 38.98 13.23
N LEU A 460 32.83 38.09 13.98
CA LEU A 460 32.23 36.93 14.63
C LEU A 460 31.01 37.34 15.49
N ASN A 461 29.92 36.65 15.38
CA ASN A 461 28.77 36.89 16.24
C ASN A 461 29.07 36.47 17.70
N ALA A 462 28.29 36.98 18.68
CA ALA A 462 28.54 36.81 20.12
C ALA A 462 28.61 35.31 20.55
N PHE A 463 28.01 34.42 19.80
CA PHE A 463 28.02 32.96 20.05
C PHE A 463 29.36 32.33 19.61
N GLN A 464 29.84 32.72 18.45
CA GLN A 464 31.16 32.25 17.92
C GLN A 464 32.32 32.71 18.75
N SER A 465 32.26 33.95 19.28
CA SER A 465 33.28 34.48 20.21
C SER A 465 33.32 33.67 21.51
N LYS A 466 32.17 33.37 22.13
CA LYS A 466 32.10 32.54 23.34
C LYS A 466 32.55 31.08 23.12
N LEU A 467 32.35 30.54 21.93
CA LEU A 467 32.80 29.18 21.58
C LEU A 467 34.33 29.11 21.43
N MET A 468 34.94 30.18 20.90
CA MET A 468 36.42 30.30 20.84
C MET A 468 37.06 30.46 22.22
N ASP A 469 36.43 31.23 23.11
CA ASP A 469 36.90 31.40 24.48
C ASP A 469 36.81 30.12 25.31
N LEU A 470 35.77 29.32 25.08
CA LEU A 470 35.63 27.98 25.67
C LEU A 470 36.70 27.02 25.14
N LYS A 471 37.00 27.01 23.84
CA LYS A 471 38.07 26.18 23.26
C LYS A 471 39.44 26.51 23.80
N LYS A 472 39.76 27.81 24.11
CA LYS A 472 41.01 28.21 24.73
C LYS A 472 41.15 27.73 26.17
N LYS A 473 40.04 27.61 26.92
CA LYS A 473 40.04 27.14 28.33
C LYS A 473 40.15 25.61 28.49
N PHE A 474 40.05 24.86 27.45
CA PHE A 474 40.17 23.39 27.47
C PHE A 474 41.45 22.86 26.81
N ASN A 475 42.35 23.75 26.35
CA ASN A 475 43.63 23.39 25.74
C ASN A 475 44.86 23.87 26.57
N ASP A 476 44.62 24.32 27.83
CA ASP A 476 45.65 24.55 28.85
C ASP A 476 45.55 23.49 29.98
#